data_48079da20b4d61ce538acc47a43760d5
#
_entry.id   48079da20b4d61ce538acc47a43760d5
#
_cell.length_a   1.000
_cell.length_b   1.000
_cell.length_c   1.000
_cell.angle_alpha   90.00
_cell.angle_beta   90.00
_cell.angle_gamma   90.00
#
_symmetry.space_group_name_H-M   'P 1'
#
loop_
_entity.id
_entity.type
_entity.pdbx_description
1 polymer ?
#
loop_
_entity_poly.entity_id
_entity_poly.type
_entity_poly.pdbx_seq_one_letter_code
_entity_poly.pdbx_strand_id
1 'polypeptide(L)'
;MQAAVDHAMQLGSEKMYDRANEAQVHAWVPHVYIAGYSAGSMHASAVRPKLEGAWTGAHVSYLILSYPLGVRWALTCLQTHFFVKCLDELVNLARTSEHVSLDVLYCTRDQFTSTPTYEAWAERMRSLWPAVSLHSIDADHMFSTADASQTLLDVLHRCSR
;
A
#
# COMPACT_ATOMS: atom_id res chain seq x y z
N MET A 1 12.05 4.16 -9.19
CA MET A 1 11.36 3.25 -8.25
C MET A 1 10.66 2.10 -8.98
N GLN A 2 9.82 2.34 -10.01
CA GLN A 2 9.17 1.27 -10.76
C GLN A 2 10.16 0.21 -11.28
N ALA A 3 11.26 0.62 -11.92
CA ALA A 3 12.30 -0.29 -12.43
C ALA A 3 12.93 -1.18 -11.33
N ALA A 4 13.04 -0.71 -10.09
CA ALA A 4 13.55 -1.50 -8.97
C ALA A 4 12.55 -2.58 -8.54
N VAL A 5 11.25 -2.28 -8.57
CA VAL A 5 10.19 -3.26 -8.28
C VAL A 5 10.16 -4.33 -9.36
N ASP A 6 10.19 -3.93 -10.64
CA ASP A 6 10.18 -4.87 -11.77
C ASP A 6 11.41 -5.78 -11.74
N HIS A 7 12.59 -5.24 -11.38
CA HIS A 7 13.82 -6.04 -11.23
C HIS A 7 13.74 -7.02 -10.03
N ALA A 8 13.20 -6.57 -8.88
CA ALA A 8 13.02 -7.44 -7.72
C ALA A 8 12.06 -8.61 -8.03
N MET A 9 11.00 -8.35 -8.79
CA MET A 9 10.06 -9.38 -9.25
C MET A 9 10.71 -10.37 -10.21
N GLN A 10 11.57 -9.91 -11.12
CA GLN A 10 12.33 -10.78 -12.02
C GLN A 10 13.24 -11.73 -11.23
N LEU A 11 14.03 -11.21 -10.28
CA LEU A 11 14.91 -12.03 -9.43
C LEU A 11 14.11 -13.01 -8.56
N GLY A 12 12.95 -12.61 -8.06
CA GLY A 12 12.04 -13.48 -7.32
C GLY A 12 11.53 -14.63 -8.18
N SER A 13 11.15 -14.34 -9.41
CA SER A 13 10.68 -15.32 -10.40
C SER A 13 11.75 -16.39 -10.71
N GLU A 14 12.98 -15.96 -10.97
CA GLU A 14 14.11 -16.88 -11.25
C GLU A 14 14.38 -17.82 -10.06
N LYS A 15 14.43 -17.31 -8.83
CA LYS A 15 14.63 -18.12 -7.62
C LYS A 15 13.49 -19.10 -7.32
N MET A 16 12.28 -18.77 -7.73
CA MET A 16 11.11 -19.64 -7.56
C MET A 16 11.12 -20.80 -8.55
N TYR A 17 11.52 -20.55 -9.79
CA TYR A 17 11.63 -21.59 -10.81
C TYR A 17 12.63 -22.67 -10.41
N ASP A 18 13.73 -22.29 -9.77
CA ASP A 18 14.76 -23.20 -9.26
C ASP A 18 14.29 -24.08 -8.07
N ARG A 19 13.21 -23.68 -7.37
CA ARG A 19 12.69 -24.40 -6.19
C ARG A 19 11.46 -25.24 -6.45
N ALA A 20 10.79 -25.03 -7.56
CA ALA A 20 9.56 -25.74 -7.88
C ALA A 20 9.88 -27.09 -8.54
N ASN A 21 9.83 -28.17 -7.78
CA ASN A 21 9.62 -29.48 -8.37
C ASN A 21 8.29 -29.45 -9.13
N GLU A 22 8.29 -29.84 -10.39
CA GLU A 22 7.19 -29.73 -11.36
C GLU A 22 5.82 -30.25 -10.88
N ALA A 23 5.76 -31.04 -9.82
CA ALA A 23 4.54 -31.62 -9.27
C ALA A 23 3.72 -30.69 -8.34
N GLN A 24 4.28 -29.57 -7.88
CA GLN A 24 3.61 -28.66 -6.92
C GLN A 24 3.20 -27.29 -7.49
N VAL A 25 3.41 -27.04 -8.77
CA VAL A 25 3.16 -25.75 -9.42
C VAL A 25 1.68 -25.39 -9.55
N HIS A 26 0.76 -26.32 -9.32
CA HIS A 26 -0.66 -26.14 -9.67
C HIS A 26 -1.53 -25.38 -8.66
N ALA A 27 -1.01 -24.89 -7.53
CA ALA A 27 -1.86 -24.21 -6.53
C ALA A 27 -1.28 -22.92 -5.94
N TRP A 28 -0.10 -22.44 -6.40
CA TRP A 28 0.52 -21.27 -5.80
C TRP A 28 0.22 -20.00 -6.60
N VAL A 29 -0.58 -19.09 -6.01
CA VAL A 29 -0.82 -17.76 -6.55
C VAL A 29 0.19 -16.80 -5.91
N PRO A 30 1.09 -16.19 -6.68
CA PRO A 30 2.06 -15.25 -6.12
C PRO A 30 1.37 -14.04 -5.50
N HIS A 31 1.90 -13.57 -4.37
CA HIS A 31 1.41 -12.39 -3.69
C HIS A 31 2.51 -11.32 -3.60
N VAL A 32 2.21 -10.12 -4.07
CA VAL A 32 3.13 -8.97 -4.07
C VAL A 32 2.64 -7.95 -3.05
N TYR A 33 3.48 -7.57 -2.09
CA TYR A 33 3.19 -6.51 -1.14
C TYR A 33 3.95 -5.25 -1.51
N ILE A 34 3.23 -4.13 -1.64
CA ILE A 34 3.77 -2.80 -1.88
C ILE A 34 3.39 -1.92 -0.70
N ALA A 35 4.33 -1.73 0.21
CA ALA A 35 4.13 -0.91 1.39
C ALA A 35 4.88 0.42 1.30
N GLY A 36 4.27 1.47 1.81
CA GLY A 36 4.89 2.77 1.90
C GLY A 36 4.46 3.52 3.16
N TYR A 37 5.42 4.15 3.82
CA TYR A 37 5.22 4.93 5.02
C TYR A 37 5.57 6.40 4.76
N SER A 38 4.75 7.33 5.24
CA SER A 38 4.96 8.78 5.12
C SER A 38 5.20 9.19 3.66
N ALA A 39 6.29 9.86 3.32
CA ALA A 39 6.67 10.18 1.94
C ALA A 39 6.73 8.92 1.04
N GLY A 40 7.18 7.78 1.58
CA GLY A 40 7.18 6.49 0.88
C GLY A 40 5.79 6.00 0.49
N SER A 41 4.75 6.36 1.23
CA SER A 41 3.36 5.99 0.89
C SER A 41 2.87 6.67 -0.39
N MET A 42 3.31 7.90 -0.66
CA MET A 42 3.04 8.59 -1.92
C MET A 42 3.69 7.84 -3.10
N HIS A 43 4.94 7.41 -2.93
CA HIS A 43 5.65 6.65 -3.96
C HIS A 43 5.03 5.25 -4.14
N ALA A 44 4.67 4.56 -3.06
CA ALA A 44 3.99 3.27 -3.14
C ALA A 44 2.67 3.37 -3.92
N SER A 45 1.90 4.45 -3.71
CA SER A 45 0.66 4.69 -4.46
C SER A 45 0.86 4.88 -5.97
N ALA A 46 2.07 5.21 -6.42
CA ALA A 46 2.42 5.39 -7.83
C ALA A 46 3.02 4.13 -8.50
N VAL A 47 3.34 3.09 -7.72
CA VAL A 47 3.90 1.83 -8.26
C VAL A 47 2.80 1.00 -8.91
N ARG A 48 3.09 0.47 -10.10
CA ARG A 48 2.24 -0.50 -10.82
C ARG A 48 3.16 -1.62 -11.30
N PRO A 49 3.26 -2.75 -10.55
CA PRO A 49 4.14 -3.85 -10.95
C PRO A 49 3.68 -4.47 -12.26
N LYS A 50 4.63 -4.90 -13.08
CA LYS A 50 4.34 -5.69 -14.27
C LYS A 50 4.18 -7.15 -13.85
N LEU A 51 2.98 -7.68 -14.03
CA LEU A 51 2.64 -9.05 -13.65
C LEU A 51 2.74 -9.96 -14.88
N GLU A 52 3.97 -10.34 -15.24
CA GLU A 52 4.28 -11.18 -16.39
C GLU A 52 5.00 -12.48 -15.95
N GLY A 53 4.99 -13.51 -16.79
CA GLY A 53 5.65 -14.79 -16.53
C GLY A 53 5.12 -15.47 -15.27
N ALA A 54 5.99 -15.79 -14.32
CA ALA A 54 5.64 -16.47 -13.07
C ALA A 54 4.73 -15.63 -12.14
N TRP A 55 4.57 -14.33 -12.41
CA TRP A 55 3.73 -13.40 -11.64
C TRP A 55 2.35 -13.15 -12.28
N THR A 56 2.07 -13.82 -13.40
CA THR A 56 0.75 -13.73 -14.05
C THR A 56 -0.34 -14.18 -13.07
N GLY A 57 -1.34 -13.33 -12.84
CA GLY A 57 -2.42 -13.61 -11.88
C GLY A 57 -2.05 -13.37 -10.42
N ALA A 58 -0.86 -12.81 -10.13
CA ALA A 58 -0.48 -12.45 -8.77
C ALA A 58 -1.47 -11.50 -8.12
N HIS A 59 -1.74 -11.71 -6.82
CA HIS A 59 -2.45 -10.71 -6.02
C HIS A 59 -1.47 -9.62 -5.56
N VAL A 60 -1.87 -8.34 -5.66
CA VAL A 60 -1.06 -7.20 -5.25
C VAL A 60 -1.74 -6.49 -4.10
N SER A 61 -1.12 -6.50 -2.92
CA SER A 61 -1.60 -5.78 -1.74
C SER A 61 -0.80 -4.48 -1.55
N TYR A 62 -1.51 -3.38 -1.55
CA TYR A 62 -0.94 -2.08 -1.21
C TYR A 62 -1.23 -1.74 0.25
N LEU A 63 -0.20 -1.30 0.96
CA LEU A 63 -0.30 -0.81 2.32
C LEU A 63 0.23 0.63 2.39
N ILE A 64 -0.67 1.56 2.59
CA ILE A 64 -0.41 3.01 2.64
C ILE A 64 -0.45 3.47 4.08
N LEU A 65 0.72 3.76 4.65
CA LEU A 65 0.87 4.13 6.06
C LEU A 65 1.12 5.63 6.19
N SER A 66 0.33 6.31 7.03
CA SER A 66 0.47 7.73 7.38
C SER A 66 0.70 8.62 6.16
N TYR A 67 -0.20 8.54 5.18
CA TYR A 67 -0.10 9.36 3.96
C TYR A 67 -0.08 10.86 4.31
N PRO A 68 0.95 11.63 3.92
CA PRO A 68 1.22 12.97 4.48
C PRO A 68 0.34 14.05 3.85
N LEU A 69 -0.97 14.06 4.17
CA LEU A 69 -1.95 14.98 3.57
C LEU A 69 -1.62 16.46 3.80
N GLY A 70 -1.12 16.81 5.00
CA GLY A 70 -0.85 18.20 5.40
C GLY A 70 0.41 18.79 4.76
N VAL A 71 1.44 17.98 4.53
CA VAL A 71 2.76 18.46 4.10
C VAL A 71 3.17 17.99 2.69
N ARG A 72 2.22 17.45 1.94
CA ARG A 72 2.46 16.92 0.57
C ARG A 72 3.21 17.90 -0.33
N TRP A 73 2.84 19.17 -0.29
CA TRP A 73 3.42 20.20 -1.12
C TRP A 73 4.95 20.33 -0.95
N ALA A 74 5.44 20.19 0.29
CA ALA A 74 6.85 20.25 0.60
C ALA A 74 7.59 18.97 0.17
N LEU A 75 6.98 17.79 0.41
CA LEU A 75 7.58 16.49 0.12
C LEU A 75 7.62 16.17 -1.38
N THR A 76 6.76 16.78 -2.18
CA THR A 76 6.63 16.51 -3.61
C THR A 76 7.31 17.53 -4.50
N CYS A 77 8.06 18.48 -3.95
CA CYS A 77 8.61 19.60 -4.71
C CYS A 77 7.55 20.24 -5.63
N LEU A 78 6.37 20.52 -5.09
CA LEU A 78 5.19 21.06 -5.78
C LEU A 78 4.47 20.12 -6.77
N GLN A 79 4.89 18.86 -6.90
CA GLN A 79 4.22 17.86 -7.74
C GLN A 79 3.05 17.13 -7.03
N THR A 80 2.40 17.80 -6.10
CA THR A 80 1.30 17.24 -5.30
C THR A 80 0.19 16.64 -6.17
N HIS A 81 -0.14 17.30 -7.29
CA HIS A 81 -1.19 16.83 -8.21
C HIS A 81 -0.89 15.44 -8.79
N PHE A 82 0.36 15.16 -9.13
CA PHE A 82 0.78 13.85 -9.63
C PHE A 82 0.47 12.74 -8.61
N PHE A 83 0.86 12.92 -7.33
CA PHE A 83 0.65 11.89 -6.32
C PHE A 83 -0.82 11.74 -5.89
N VAL A 84 -1.60 12.82 -5.91
CA VAL A 84 -3.05 12.74 -5.72
C VAL A 84 -3.68 11.89 -6.81
N LYS A 85 -3.33 12.14 -8.06
CA LYS A 85 -3.80 11.34 -9.20
C LYS A 85 -3.40 9.88 -9.08
N CYS A 86 -2.15 9.57 -8.70
CA CYS A 86 -1.69 8.20 -8.50
C CYS A 86 -2.49 7.46 -7.41
N LEU A 87 -2.82 8.15 -6.32
CA LEU A 87 -3.64 7.57 -5.26
C LEU A 87 -5.09 7.34 -5.72
N ASP A 88 -5.71 8.29 -6.41
CA ASP A 88 -7.06 8.14 -6.96
C ASP A 88 -7.12 6.99 -7.97
N GLU A 89 -6.12 6.85 -8.83
CA GLU A 89 -5.98 5.70 -9.75
C GLU A 89 -5.82 4.37 -9.01
N LEU A 90 -5.03 4.34 -7.92
CA LEU A 90 -4.86 3.15 -7.11
C LEU A 90 -6.17 2.73 -6.43
N VAL A 91 -6.91 3.68 -5.87
CA VAL A 91 -8.24 3.43 -5.28
C VAL A 91 -9.19 2.85 -6.32
N ASN A 92 -9.21 3.43 -7.52
CA ASN A 92 -10.05 2.91 -8.59
C ASN A 92 -9.62 1.52 -9.04
N LEU A 93 -8.33 1.24 -9.13
CA LEU A 93 -7.78 -0.07 -9.46
C LEU A 93 -8.20 -1.11 -8.42
N ALA A 94 -8.01 -0.83 -7.13
CA ALA A 94 -8.39 -1.74 -6.05
C ALA A 94 -9.91 -1.99 -5.99
N ARG A 95 -10.72 -0.99 -6.35
CA ARG A 95 -12.17 -1.12 -6.43
C ARG A 95 -12.65 -2.02 -7.58
N THR A 96 -11.90 -2.07 -8.68
CA THR A 96 -12.32 -2.72 -9.94
C THR A 96 -11.60 -4.04 -10.22
N SER A 97 -10.56 -4.39 -9.46
CA SER A 97 -9.75 -5.60 -9.65
C SER A 97 -9.85 -6.53 -8.44
N GLU A 98 -10.15 -7.79 -8.67
CA GLU A 98 -10.13 -8.85 -7.64
C GLU A 98 -8.71 -9.21 -7.19
N HIS A 99 -7.70 -8.84 -7.98
CA HIS A 99 -6.29 -9.14 -7.71
C HIS A 99 -5.56 -8.00 -7.01
N VAL A 100 -6.25 -6.92 -6.65
CA VAL A 100 -5.64 -5.76 -5.99
C VAL A 100 -6.38 -5.43 -4.72
N SER A 101 -5.66 -5.39 -3.59
CA SER A 101 -6.17 -4.88 -2.32
C SER A 101 -5.45 -3.60 -1.92
N LEU A 102 -6.14 -2.76 -1.16
CA LEU A 102 -5.62 -1.50 -0.64
C LEU A 102 -6.03 -1.34 0.81
N ASP A 103 -5.06 -1.36 1.69
CA ASP A 103 -5.19 -1.02 3.10
C ASP A 103 -4.54 0.33 3.36
N VAL A 104 -5.27 1.21 4.03
CA VAL A 104 -4.79 2.53 4.41
C VAL A 104 -4.83 2.66 5.92
N LEU A 105 -3.71 3.05 6.50
CA LEU A 105 -3.57 3.24 7.92
C LEU A 105 -3.07 4.65 8.23
N TYR A 106 -3.71 5.34 9.19
CA TYR A 106 -3.33 6.68 9.62
C TYR A 106 -3.34 6.81 11.15
N CYS A 107 -2.54 7.73 11.65
CA CYS A 107 -2.39 8.02 13.08
C CYS A 107 -3.28 9.18 13.49
N THR A 108 -4.00 9.03 14.61
CA THR A 108 -4.92 10.09 15.10
C THR A 108 -4.19 11.24 15.80
N ARG A 109 -2.92 11.04 16.21
CA ARG A 109 -2.06 12.08 16.80
C ARG A 109 -0.87 12.44 15.91
N ASP A 110 -1.05 12.32 14.59
CA ASP A 110 -0.02 12.64 13.60
C ASP A 110 0.29 14.14 13.61
N GLN A 111 1.55 14.52 13.76
CA GLN A 111 2.00 15.90 13.82
C GLN A 111 2.11 16.58 12.45
N PHE A 112 2.08 15.82 11.36
CA PHE A 112 2.17 16.34 10.00
C PHE A 112 0.83 16.43 9.30
N THR A 113 -0.18 15.70 9.80
CA THR A 113 -1.55 15.73 9.26
C THR A 113 -2.54 15.69 10.41
N SER A 114 -3.34 16.73 10.54
CA SER A 114 -4.33 16.81 11.62
C SER A 114 -5.40 15.74 11.51
N THR A 115 -5.90 15.27 12.65
CA THR A 115 -6.99 14.27 12.73
C THR A 115 -8.20 14.67 11.88
N PRO A 116 -8.73 15.92 11.93
CA PRO A 116 -9.85 16.31 11.08
C PRO A 116 -9.55 16.21 9.58
N THR A 117 -8.28 16.43 9.18
CA THR A 117 -7.87 16.28 7.77
C THR A 117 -7.90 14.81 7.35
N TYR A 118 -7.43 13.91 8.20
CA TYR A 118 -7.50 12.46 7.94
C TYR A 118 -8.94 11.97 7.92
N GLU A 119 -9.77 12.39 8.86
CA GLU A 119 -11.18 11.99 8.93
C GLU A 119 -11.97 12.42 7.70
N ALA A 120 -11.82 13.70 7.26
CA ALA A 120 -12.46 14.20 6.05
C ALA A 120 -11.97 13.43 4.79
N TRP A 121 -10.68 13.11 4.75
CA TRP A 121 -10.13 12.31 3.66
C TRP A 121 -10.63 10.87 3.69
N ALA A 122 -10.69 10.23 4.87
CA ALA A 122 -11.21 8.88 5.04
C ALA A 122 -12.70 8.80 4.66
N GLU A 123 -13.50 9.81 5.02
CA GLU A 123 -14.92 9.87 4.63
C GLU A 123 -15.08 10.00 3.11
N ARG A 124 -14.26 10.84 2.47
CA ARG A 124 -14.21 10.92 1.00
C ARG A 124 -13.85 9.57 0.37
N MET A 125 -12.87 8.85 0.91
CA MET A 125 -12.48 7.53 0.43
C MET A 125 -13.64 6.54 0.54
N ARG A 126 -14.33 6.50 1.68
CA ARG A 126 -15.51 5.64 1.90
C ARG A 126 -16.66 5.98 0.97
N SER A 127 -16.87 7.26 0.66
CA SER A 127 -17.91 7.68 -0.28
C SER A 127 -17.64 7.21 -1.71
N LEU A 128 -16.38 7.10 -2.11
CA LEU A 128 -15.96 6.61 -3.42
C LEU A 128 -15.91 5.08 -3.48
N TRP A 129 -15.57 4.45 -2.37
CA TRP A 129 -15.43 3.01 -2.24
C TRP A 129 -15.82 2.55 -0.82
N PRO A 130 -17.09 2.19 -0.58
CA PRO A 130 -17.58 1.82 0.76
C PRO A 130 -16.84 0.64 1.41
N ALA A 131 -16.27 -0.26 0.59
CA ALA A 131 -15.50 -1.41 1.05
C ALA A 131 -14.00 -1.12 1.25
N VAL A 132 -13.56 0.14 1.18
CA VAL A 132 -12.15 0.48 1.43
C VAL A 132 -11.72 0.12 2.84
N SER A 133 -10.56 -0.52 2.96
CA SER A 133 -9.97 -0.90 4.25
C SER A 133 -9.21 0.30 4.84
N LEU A 134 -9.82 0.98 5.80
CA LEU A 134 -9.25 2.16 6.46
C LEU A 134 -9.10 1.90 7.95
N HIS A 135 -7.87 2.01 8.44
CA HIS A 135 -7.50 1.78 9.83
C HIS A 135 -6.97 3.07 10.47
N SER A 136 -7.52 3.44 11.62
CA SER A 136 -6.96 4.51 12.46
C SER A 136 -6.27 3.92 13.68
N ILE A 137 -5.12 4.45 14.04
CA ILE A 137 -4.37 4.06 15.24
C ILE A 137 -4.17 5.29 16.11
N ASP A 138 -4.38 5.14 17.42
CA ASP A 138 -4.08 6.19 18.40
C ASP A 138 -2.56 6.26 18.65
N ALA A 139 -1.86 6.86 17.71
CA ALA A 139 -0.42 6.98 17.67
C ALA A 139 0.00 8.33 17.08
N ASP A 140 1.26 8.71 17.36
CA ASP A 140 1.96 9.75 16.60
C ASP A 140 2.43 9.23 15.24
N HIS A 141 2.95 10.12 14.39
CA HIS A 141 3.46 9.76 13.06
C HIS A 141 4.52 8.64 13.12
N MET A 142 5.34 8.59 14.16
CA MET A 142 6.48 7.65 14.27
C MET A 142 6.11 6.32 14.91
N PHE A 143 4.85 6.10 15.30
CA PHE A 143 4.43 4.91 16.05
C PHE A 143 5.28 4.67 17.31
N SER A 144 5.57 5.74 18.05
CA SER A 144 6.61 5.74 19.10
C SER A 144 6.22 4.99 20.37
N THR A 145 4.97 4.54 20.50
CA THR A 145 4.52 3.74 21.66
C THR A 145 4.50 2.25 21.36
N ALA A 146 4.72 1.41 22.37
CA ALA A 146 4.69 -0.04 22.21
C ALA A 146 3.30 -0.53 21.74
N ASP A 147 2.23 0.06 22.25
CA ASP A 147 0.85 -0.28 21.86
C ASP A 147 0.58 0.06 20.39
N ALA A 148 1.10 1.20 19.92
CA ALA A 148 0.99 1.60 18.50
C ALA A 148 1.75 0.63 17.59
N SER A 149 2.95 0.23 17.99
CA SER A 149 3.75 -0.75 17.25
C SER A 149 3.06 -2.11 17.19
N GLN A 150 2.47 -2.57 18.29
CA GLN A 150 1.72 -3.82 18.30
C GLN A 150 0.47 -3.74 17.42
N THR A 151 -0.30 -2.65 17.51
CA THR A 151 -1.47 -2.44 16.64
C THR A 151 -1.10 -2.43 15.17
N LEU A 152 0.03 -1.80 14.80
CA LEU A 152 0.56 -1.83 13.44
C LEU A 152 0.86 -3.27 12.99
N LEU A 153 1.55 -4.06 13.83
CA LEU A 153 1.83 -5.47 13.53
C LEU A 153 0.54 -6.28 13.34
N ASP A 154 -0.48 -6.06 14.14
CA ASP A 154 -1.77 -6.73 14.03
C ASP A 154 -2.50 -6.37 12.72
N VAL A 155 -2.41 -5.12 12.26
CA VAL A 155 -2.91 -4.70 10.94
C VAL A 155 -2.13 -5.40 9.85
N LEU A 156 -0.79 -5.38 9.89
CA LEU A 156 0.07 -6.04 8.92
C LEU A 156 -0.24 -7.54 8.80
N HIS A 157 -0.42 -8.23 9.92
CA HIS A 157 -0.78 -9.65 9.94
C HIS A 157 -2.17 -9.93 9.32
N ARG A 158 -3.13 -8.99 9.43
CA ARG A 158 -4.43 -9.13 8.77
C ARG A 158 -4.34 -8.92 7.26
N CYS A 159 -3.57 -7.95 6.83
CA CYS A 159 -3.36 -7.66 5.40
C CYS A 159 -2.55 -8.75 4.67
N SER A 160 -1.85 -9.61 5.41
CA SER A 160 -1.00 -10.69 4.86
C SER A 160 -1.74 -12.03 4.69
N ARG A 161 -3.02 -12.11 5.03
CA ARG A 161 -3.87 -13.31 4.89
C ARG A 161 -4.75 -13.24 3.66
#